data_7c1f72bf4fd75d62faf969c792407958
#
_entry.id   7c1f72bf4fd75d62faf969c792407958
#
_cell.length_a   1.000
_cell.length_b   1.000
_cell.length_c   1.000
_cell.angle_alpha   90.00
_cell.angle_beta   90.00
_cell.angle_gamma   90.00
#
_symmetry.space_group_name_H-M   'P 1'
#
loop_
_entity.id
_entity.type
_entity.pdbx_description
1 polymer ?
#
loop_
_entity_poly.entity_id
_entity_poly.type
_entity_poly.pdbx_seq_one_letter_code
_entity_poly.pdbx_strand_id
1 'polypeptide(L)'
;MTELTISTHVVGDGDDAITYDIQGYLDRVTTERPALFLFGAPMDASGFRQLAEQFPDRAVVTYDPRGAGRNPTGTADITTEQHVDDIHRVIAALGTGPVDAFGTSGGAVNLLAAASAHPQDYRLIVAHEPPSAPLLGDGDEVLAIVDDMKCCYAAQGQGAAMARFIALVMFSGPVPAGYLERPAPDPAMFGLPVEDDGSR
;
A
#
# COMPACT_ATOMS: atom_id res chain seq x y z
N MET A 1 5.82 -7.16 30.11
CA MET A 1 5.64 -6.61 28.76
C MET A 1 4.87 -5.31 28.95
N THR A 2 5.45 -4.18 28.60
CA THR A 2 4.75 -2.89 28.65
C THR A 2 3.75 -2.91 27.51
N GLU A 3 2.48 -2.75 27.80
CA GLU A 3 1.42 -2.62 26.79
C GLU A 3 1.72 -1.39 25.94
N LEU A 4 1.90 -1.58 24.63
CA LEU A 4 2.18 -0.48 23.72
C LEU A 4 0.90 0.33 23.56
N THR A 5 0.95 1.60 23.92
CA THR A 5 -0.19 2.52 23.78
C THR A 5 -0.37 2.85 22.29
N ILE A 6 -1.58 2.67 21.80
CA ILE A 6 -1.98 3.13 20.46
C ILE A 6 -2.94 4.31 20.64
N SER A 7 -2.67 5.40 19.96
CA SER A 7 -3.55 6.58 19.89
C SER A 7 -3.98 6.83 18.45
N THR A 8 -5.26 7.09 18.24
CA THR A 8 -5.84 7.38 16.93
C THR A 8 -6.02 8.89 16.77
N HIS A 9 -5.64 9.40 15.62
CA HIS A 9 -5.67 10.80 15.25
C HIS A 9 -6.33 11.00 13.89
N VAL A 10 -6.70 12.24 13.58
CA VAL A 10 -7.24 12.62 12.28
C VAL A 10 -6.54 13.89 11.82
N VAL A 11 -6.15 13.96 10.55
CA VAL A 11 -5.64 15.15 9.89
C VAL A 11 -6.56 15.51 8.72
N GLY A 12 -6.84 16.80 8.54
CA GLY A 12 -7.84 17.29 7.58
C GLY A 12 -9.27 17.23 8.14
N ASP A 13 -10.22 17.57 7.30
CA ASP A 13 -11.64 17.62 7.64
C ASP A 13 -12.54 17.16 6.47
N GLY A 14 -13.79 16.84 6.75
CA GLY A 14 -14.75 16.39 5.74
C GLY A 14 -14.23 15.21 4.91
N ASP A 15 -14.35 15.31 3.59
CA ASP A 15 -13.94 14.26 2.64
C ASP A 15 -12.41 14.13 2.51
N ASP A 16 -11.66 15.09 3.07
CA ASP A 16 -10.19 15.07 3.09
C ASP A 16 -9.61 14.62 4.43
N ALA A 17 -10.44 14.18 5.36
CA ALA A 17 -9.99 13.67 6.65
C ALA A 17 -9.26 12.33 6.46
N ILE A 18 -8.07 12.22 7.07
CA ILE A 18 -7.27 10.99 7.09
C ILE A 18 -7.07 10.55 8.53
N THR A 19 -7.56 9.35 8.84
CA THR A 19 -7.37 8.71 10.15
C THR A 19 -6.05 7.95 10.15
N TYR A 20 -5.25 8.17 11.21
CA TYR A 20 -3.97 7.49 11.41
C TYR A 20 -3.77 7.11 12.87
N ASP A 21 -2.89 6.13 13.10
CA ASP A 21 -2.57 5.65 14.43
C ASP A 21 -1.10 5.87 14.75
N ILE A 22 -0.83 6.16 16.02
CA ILE A 22 0.52 6.24 16.57
C ILE A 22 0.63 5.17 17.67
N GLN A 23 1.52 4.21 17.46
CA GLN A 23 1.94 3.26 18.49
C GLN A 23 3.16 3.81 19.20
N GLY A 24 3.12 3.89 20.52
CA GLY A 24 4.19 4.48 21.33
C GLY A 24 4.05 5.97 21.55
N TYR A 25 5.16 6.70 21.67
CA TYR A 25 5.17 8.09 22.13
C TYR A 25 6.02 8.98 21.24
N LEU A 26 5.45 10.08 20.72
CA LEU A 26 6.16 11.05 19.87
C LEU A 26 7.21 11.86 20.64
N ASP A 27 7.08 12.04 21.94
CA ASP A 27 8.05 12.74 22.80
C ASP A 27 9.40 12.00 22.94
N ARG A 28 9.45 10.72 22.50
CA ARG A 28 10.66 9.91 22.43
C ARG A 28 11.36 9.92 21.08
N VAL A 29 10.79 10.62 20.10
CA VAL A 29 11.39 10.77 18.77
C VAL A 29 12.63 11.67 18.88
N THR A 30 13.72 11.25 18.24
CA THR A 30 14.97 12.01 18.12
C THR A 30 15.47 11.95 16.67
N THR A 31 16.48 12.75 16.35
CA THR A 31 17.12 12.71 15.02
C THR A 31 17.77 11.37 14.71
N GLU A 32 18.32 10.68 15.73
CA GLU A 32 18.92 9.36 15.57
C GLU A 32 17.84 8.25 15.51
N ARG A 33 16.68 8.50 16.13
CA ARG A 33 15.54 7.58 16.19
C ARG A 33 14.25 8.29 15.81
N PRO A 34 14.05 8.59 14.51
CA PRO A 34 12.82 9.22 14.03
C PRO A 34 11.60 8.32 14.21
N ALA A 35 10.40 8.87 14.05
CA ALA A 35 9.21 8.05 13.93
C ALA A 35 9.35 7.09 12.74
N LEU A 36 8.79 5.89 12.88
CA LEU A 36 8.72 4.89 11.80
C LEU A 36 7.33 4.95 11.18
N PHE A 37 7.26 5.34 9.91
CA PHE A 37 6.03 5.41 9.14
C PHE A 37 5.88 4.16 8.29
N LEU A 38 4.79 3.40 8.46
CA LEU A 38 4.51 2.17 7.73
C LEU A 38 3.28 2.39 6.84
N PHE A 39 3.45 2.14 5.56
CA PHE A 39 2.41 2.39 4.57
C PHE A 39 2.26 1.28 3.53
N GLY A 40 1.02 0.88 3.26
CA GLY A 40 0.63 -0.02 2.17
C GLY A 40 -0.61 0.50 1.46
N ALA A 41 -0.78 0.16 0.21
CA ALA A 41 -1.99 0.44 -0.54
C ALA A 41 -2.29 -0.74 -1.48
N PRO A 42 -3.53 -1.20 -1.55
CA PRO A 42 -4.75 -0.71 -0.89
C PRO A 42 -4.98 -1.23 0.54
N MET A 43 -3.99 -1.85 1.16
CA MET A 43 -4.08 -2.43 2.51
C MET A 43 -4.25 -1.33 3.57
N ASP A 44 -5.12 -1.55 4.55
CA ASP A 44 -5.29 -0.66 5.70
C ASP A 44 -4.20 -0.86 6.77
N ALA A 45 -4.21 -0.01 7.81
CA ALA A 45 -3.25 -0.01 8.90
C ALA A 45 -3.13 -1.36 9.63
N SER A 46 -4.19 -2.19 9.64
CA SER A 46 -4.20 -3.47 10.35
C SER A 46 -3.18 -4.47 9.80
N GLY A 47 -2.84 -4.36 8.50
CA GLY A 47 -1.81 -5.18 7.85
C GLY A 47 -0.42 -4.98 8.42
N PHE A 48 -0.15 -3.86 9.10
CA PHE A 48 1.15 -3.55 9.70
C PHE A 48 1.26 -3.87 11.18
N ARG A 49 0.20 -4.36 11.84
CA ARG A 49 0.20 -4.60 13.29
C ARG A 49 1.38 -5.45 13.76
N GLN A 50 1.60 -6.60 13.14
CA GLN A 50 2.69 -7.51 13.53
C GLN A 50 4.07 -6.90 13.28
N LEU A 51 4.24 -6.12 12.22
CA LEU A 51 5.49 -5.43 11.93
C LEU A 51 5.73 -4.32 12.96
N ALA A 52 4.71 -3.51 13.27
CA ALA A 52 4.80 -2.44 14.25
C ALA A 52 5.20 -2.95 15.65
N GLU A 53 4.73 -4.13 16.05
CA GLU A 53 5.08 -4.77 17.33
C GLU A 53 6.57 -5.13 17.44
N GLN A 54 7.31 -5.22 16.33
CA GLN A 54 8.76 -5.47 16.33
C GLN A 54 9.57 -4.22 16.70
N PHE A 55 8.94 -3.06 16.82
CA PHE A 55 9.58 -1.79 17.14
C PHE A 55 9.03 -1.18 18.44
N PRO A 56 9.13 -1.89 19.59
CA PRO A 56 8.50 -1.47 20.85
C PRO A 56 9.11 -0.21 21.47
N ASP A 57 10.28 0.19 21.01
CA ASP A 57 11.05 1.34 21.48
C ASP A 57 10.99 2.56 20.52
N ARG A 58 10.16 2.49 19.48
CA ARG A 58 9.95 3.58 18.51
C ARG A 58 8.48 4.04 18.51
N ALA A 59 8.26 5.28 18.16
CA ALA A 59 6.97 5.73 17.70
C ALA A 59 6.74 5.15 16.29
N VAL A 60 5.71 4.32 16.12
CA VAL A 60 5.33 3.74 14.82
C VAL A 60 4.02 4.36 14.38
N VAL A 61 3.99 4.87 13.17
CA VAL A 61 2.82 5.53 12.56
C VAL A 61 2.29 4.67 11.43
N THR A 62 1.00 4.41 11.46
CA THR A 62 0.27 3.73 10.38
C THR A 62 -0.99 4.51 10.05
N TYR A 63 -1.46 4.44 8.81
CA TYR A 63 -2.76 5.02 8.46
C TYR A 63 -3.47 4.17 7.42
N ASP A 64 -4.78 4.34 7.34
CA ASP A 64 -5.58 3.74 6.30
C ASP A 64 -5.48 4.64 5.06
N PRO A 65 -5.03 4.13 3.90
CA PRO A 65 -5.01 4.96 2.71
C PRO A 65 -6.43 5.36 2.33
N ARG A 66 -6.54 6.47 1.62
CA ARG A 66 -7.81 6.93 1.03
C ARG A 66 -8.46 5.78 0.25
N GLY A 67 -9.75 5.56 0.47
CA GLY A 67 -10.51 4.44 -0.12
C GLY A 67 -10.40 3.10 0.62
N ALA A 68 -9.65 3.03 1.72
CA ALA A 68 -9.52 1.83 2.54
C ALA A 68 -9.85 2.10 4.01
N GLY A 69 -10.24 1.03 4.73
CA GLY A 69 -10.45 1.04 6.17
C GLY A 69 -11.37 2.16 6.64
N ARG A 70 -10.84 3.04 7.49
CA ARG A 70 -11.56 4.17 8.11
C ARG A 70 -11.62 5.43 7.24
N ASN A 71 -10.97 5.44 6.08
CA ASN A 71 -10.93 6.56 5.15
C ASN A 71 -11.64 6.21 3.83
N PRO A 72 -12.95 5.84 3.86
CA PRO A 72 -13.68 5.51 2.66
C PRO A 72 -13.81 6.76 1.77
N THR A 73 -13.60 6.59 0.49
CA THR A 73 -13.95 7.58 -0.54
C THR A 73 -14.99 6.94 -1.42
N GLY A 74 -16.04 7.61 -1.78
CA GLY A 74 -17.08 7.04 -2.64
C GLY A 74 -16.55 6.23 -3.84
N THR A 75 -17.13 6.39 -5.03
CA THR A 75 -16.71 5.66 -6.25
C THR A 75 -15.67 6.41 -7.10
N ALA A 76 -15.14 7.53 -6.62
CA ALA A 76 -14.17 8.32 -7.36
C ALA A 76 -12.80 7.61 -7.42
N ASP A 77 -12.16 7.67 -8.57
CA ASP A 77 -10.78 7.21 -8.72
C ASP A 77 -9.85 8.05 -7.84
N ILE A 78 -8.94 7.37 -7.15
CA ILE A 78 -7.95 8.01 -6.28
C ILE A 78 -6.66 8.14 -7.06
N THR A 79 -6.12 9.35 -7.12
CA THR A 79 -4.87 9.62 -7.84
C THR A 79 -3.63 9.45 -6.94
N THR A 80 -2.47 9.27 -7.57
CA THR A 80 -1.19 9.22 -6.86
C THR A 80 -0.91 10.54 -6.13
N GLU A 81 -1.30 11.69 -6.72
CA GLU A 81 -1.14 13.01 -6.11
C GLU A 81 -1.95 13.16 -4.82
N GLN A 82 -3.15 12.59 -4.76
CA GLN A 82 -3.95 12.57 -3.53
C GLN A 82 -3.27 11.73 -2.43
N HIS A 83 -2.71 10.57 -2.78
CA HIS A 83 -1.93 9.79 -1.83
C HIS A 83 -0.67 10.51 -1.36
N VAL A 84 0.01 11.23 -2.26
CA VAL A 84 1.19 12.05 -1.93
C VAL A 84 0.83 13.14 -0.91
N ASP A 85 -0.27 13.85 -1.14
CA ASP A 85 -0.76 14.88 -0.21
C ASP A 85 -1.14 14.29 1.14
N ASP A 86 -1.86 13.18 1.17
CA ASP A 86 -2.26 12.49 2.39
C ASP A 86 -1.04 12.06 3.22
N ILE A 87 -0.04 11.45 2.60
CA ILE A 87 1.22 11.03 3.25
C ILE A 87 1.93 12.25 3.85
N HIS A 88 2.08 13.31 3.06
CA HIS A 88 2.72 14.56 3.52
C HIS A 88 1.98 15.15 4.73
N ARG A 89 0.65 15.26 4.67
CA ARG A 89 -0.17 15.80 5.76
C ARG A 89 -0.06 14.97 7.04
N VAL A 90 -0.09 13.64 6.94
CA VAL A 90 0.10 12.77 8.11
C VAL A 90 1.48 12.99 8.72
N ILE A 91 2.56 13.00 7.92
CA ILE A 91 3.92 13.21 8.41
C ILE A 91 4.06 14.60 9.05
N ALA A 92 3.54 15.65 8.40
CA ALA A 92 3.56 17.01 8.92
C ALA A 92 2.81 17.14 10.26
N ALA A 93 1.68 16.44 10.41
CA ALA A 93 0.89 16.46 11.65
C ALA A 93 1.61 15.83 12.86
N LEU A 94 2.64 14.99 12.64
CA LEU A 94 3.43 14.44 13.74
C LEU A 94 4.29 15.52 14.44
N GLY A 95 4.71 16.55 13.71
CA GLY A 95 5.52 17.64 14.27
C GLY A 95 6.92 17.23 14.76
N THR A 96 7.41 16.05 14.38
CA THR A 96 8.67 15.48 14.87
C THR A 96 9.84 15.61 13.89
N GLY A 97 9.63 16.22 12.72
CA GLY A 97 10.61 16.30 11.64
C GLY A 97 10.61 15.03 10.75
N PRO A 98 11.70 14.80 9.99
CA PRO A 98 11.76 13.71 9.04
C PRO A 98 11.52 12.33 9.69
N VAL A 99 10.85 11.44 8.96
CA VAL A 99 10.57 10.07 9.39
C VAL A 99 11.48 9.05 8.69
N ASP A 100 11.60 7.84 9.27
CA ASP A 100 11.98 6.65 8.53
C ASP A 100 10.70 6.02 7.98
N ALA A 101 10.65 5.75 6.70
CA ALA A 101 9.44 5.24 6.06
C ALA A 101 9.65 3.88 5.40
N PHE A 102 8.68 2.99 5.57
CA PHE A 102 8.57 1.71 4.87
C PHE A 102 7.26 1.70 4.08
N GLY A 103 7.35 1.53 2.77
CA GLY A 103 6.20 1.34 1.90
C GLY A 103 6.26 -0.02 1.22
N THR A 104 5.11 -0.68 1.07
CA THR A 104 5.02 -1.98 0.38
C THR A 104 4.01 -1.95 -0.75
N SER A 105 4.30 -2.68 -1.84
CA SER A 105 3.44 -2.82 -3.01
C SER A 105 3.03 -1.46 -3.60
N GLY A 106 1.74 -1.22 -3.87
CA GLY A 106 1.22 0.09 -4.31
C GLY A 106 1.57 1.24 -3.35
N GLY A 107 1.64 0.96 -2.03
CA GLY A 107 2.12 1.92 -1.04
C GLY A 107 3.59 2.31 -1.22
N ALA A 108 4.43 1.40 -1.71
CA ALA A 108 5.82 1.73 -2.05
C ALA A 108 5.91 2.71 -3.23
N VAL A 109 5.05 2.55 -4.24
CA VAL A 109 4.96 3.50 -5.38
C VAL A 109 4.54 4.88 -4.88
N ASN A 110 3.48 4.96 -4.08
CA ASN A 110 2.99 6.22 -3.52
C ASN A 110 4.04 6.89 -2.61
N LEU A 111 4.76 6.09 -1.81
CA LEU A 111 5.84 6.59 -0.95
C LEU A 111 7.01 7.15 -1.75
N LEU A 112 7.41 6.51 -2.84
CA LEU A 112 8.45 7.03 -3.75
C LEU A 112 8.01 8.32 -4.43
N ALA A 113 6.75 8.43 -4.85
CA ALA A 113 6.19 9.66 -5.38
C ALA A 113 6.16 10.78 -4.33
N ALA A 114 5.74 10.46 -3.09
CA ALA A 114 5.74 11.41 -1.98
C ALA A 114 7.17 11.89 -1.63
N ALA A 115 8.15 10.99 -1.66
CA ALA A 115 9.54 11.35 -1.43
C ALA A 115 10.13 12.23 -2.53
N SER A 116 9.67 12.07 -3.76
CA SER A 116 10.06 12.95 -4.87
C SER A 116 9.48 14.35 -4.72
N ALA A 117 8.23 14.46 -4.23
CA ALA A 117 7.55 15.75 -4.02
C ALA A 117 8.00 16.46 -2.73
N HIS A 118 8.22 15.71 -1.66
CA HIS A 118 8.53 16.20 -0.31
C HIS A 118 9.76 15.49 0.30
N PRO A 119 10.96 15.62 -0.31
CA PRO A 119 12.16 14.89 0.15
C PRO A 119 12.55 15.22 1.60
N GLN A 120 12.19 16.43 2.09
CA GLN A 120 12.45 16.87 3.46
C GLN A 120 11.69 16.08 4.53
N ASP A 121 10.64 15.34 4.17
CA ASP A 121 9.83 14.57 5.09
C ASP A 121 10.50 13.25 5.51
N TYR A 122 11.58 12.86 4.84
CA TYR A 122 12.18 11.56 4.99
C TYR A 122 13.67 11.64 5.34
N ARG A 123 14.07 10.82 6.32
CA ARG A 123 15.48 10.49 6.58
C ARG A 123 15.92 9.25 5.81
N LEU A 124 15.06 8.22 5.83
CA LEU A 124 15.29 6.93 5.20
C LEU A 124 13.99 6.43 4.57
N ILE A 125 14.10 5.80 3.43
CA ILE A 125 12.98 5.13 2.76
C ILE A 125 13.36 3.69 2.43
N VAL A 126 12.46 2.77 2.74
CA VAL A 126 12.48 1.39 2.25
C VAL A 126 11.23 1.19 1.39
N ALA A 127 11.42 1.05 0.08
CA ALA A 127 10.37 0.70 -0.86
C ALA A 127 10.42 -0.81 -1.14
N HIS A 128 9.46 -1.55 -0.61
CA HIS A 128 9.37 -3.00 -0.73
C HIS A 128 8.45 -3.38 -1.88
N GLU A 129 8.99 -4.06 -2.88
CA GLU A 129 8.28 -4.60 -4.03
C GLU A 129 7.33 -3.60 -4.74
N PRO A 130 7.81 -2.39 -5.10
CA PRO A 130 6.98 -1.45 -5.86
C PRO A 130 6.64 -2.05 -7.23
N PRO A 131 5.35 -2.10 -7.64
CA PRO A 131 4.96 -2.61 -8.95
C PRO A 131 5.30 -1.60 -10.05
N SER A 132 6.57 -1.62 -10.49
CA SER A 132 7.13 -0.67 -11.45
C SER A 132 7.42 -1.33 -12.79
N ALA A 133 6.42 -1.97 -13.41
CA ALA A 133 6.53 -2.69 -14.67
C ALA A 133 7.30 -1.92 -15.77
N PRO A 134 7.08 -0.61 -15.99
CA PRO A 134 7.82 0.14 -17.03
C PRO A 134 9.34 0.20 -16.84
N LEU A 135 9.85 -0.15 -15.65
CA LEU A 135 11.29 -0.17 -15.36
C LEU A 135 11.93 -1.56 -15.59
N LEU A 136 11.12 -2.57 -15.91
CA LEU A 136 11.58 -3.94 -16.16
C LEU A 136 11.98 -4.11 -17.62
N GLY A 137 12.89 -5.04 -17.89
CA GLY A 137 13.31 -5.39 -19.26
C GLY A 137 12.21 -6.06 -20.09
N ASP A 138 11.22 -6.66 -19.43
CA ASP A 138 10.00 -7.28 -19.97
C ASP A 138 8.74 -6.51 -19.56
N GLY A 139 8.88 -5.20 -19.36
CA GLY A 139 7.80 -4.33 -18.87
C GLY A 139 6.57 -4.32 -19.76
N ASP A 140 6.75 -4.38 -21.07
CA ASP A 140 5.63 -4.40 -22.04
C ASP A 140 4.80 -5.70 -21.90
N GLU A 141 5.46 -6.84 -21.68
CA GLU A 141 4.80 -8.13 -21.42
C GLU A 141 4.03 -8.10 -20.09
N VAL A 142 4.63 -7.52 -19.05
CA VAL A 142 3.96 -7.36 -17.74
C VAL A 142 2.75 -6.43 -17.87
N LEU A 143 2.84 -5.31 -18.60
CA LEU A 143 1.72 -4.41 -18.83
C LEU A 143 0.59 -5.07 -19.62
N ALA A 144 0.91 -5.90 -20.62
CA ALA A 144 -0.09 -6.68 -21.35
C ALA A 144 -0.86 -7.64 -20.40
N ILE A 145 -0.18 -8.26 -19.43
CA ILE A 145 -0.82 -9.11 -18.42
C ILE A 145 -1.71 -8.27 -17.48
N VAL A 146 -1.27 -7.07 -17.10
CA VAL A 146 -2.09 -6.15 -16.29
C VAL A 146 -3.38 -5.76 -17.04
N ASP A 147 -3.30 -5.53 -18.35
CA ASP A 147 -4.49 -5.23 -19.14
C ASP A 147 -5.41 -6.45 -19.30
N ASP A 148 -4.86 -7.67 -19.44
CA ASP A 148 -5.66 -8.90 -19.36
C ASP A 148 -6.34 -9.06 -18.00
N MET A 149 -5.66 -8.73 -16.88
CA MET A 149 -6.28 -8.74 -15.56
C MET A 149 -7.46 -7.77 -15.45
N LYS A 150 -7.36 -6.55 -16.01
CA LYS A 150 -8.46 -5.58 -16.04
C LYS A 150 -9.66 -6.11 -16.85
N CYS A 151 -9.39 -6.68 -18.03
CA CYS A 151 -10.43 -7.31 -18.85
C CYS A 151 -11.08 -8.48 -18.11
N CYS A 152 -10.28 -9.29 -17.42
CA CYS A 152 -10.75 -10.40 -16.63
C CYS A 152 -11.63 -9.93 -15.44
N TYR A 153 -11.22 -8.87 -14.75
CA TYR A 153 -12.01 -8.27 -13.66
C TYR A 153 -13.40 -7.86 -14.17
N ALA A 154 -13.46 -7.18 -15.32
CA ALA A 154 -14.71 -6.73 -15.88
C ALA A 154 -15.64 -7.88 -16.34
N ALA A 155 -15.07 -9.01 -16.78
CA ALA A 155 -15.81 -10.14 -17.34
C ALA A 155 -16.15 -11.23 -16.34
N GLN A 156 -15.29 -11.47 -15.33
CA GLN A 156 -15.32 -12.63 -14.44
C GLN A 156 -15.23 -12.27 -12.95
N GLY A 157 -15.10 -10.97 -12.62
CA GLY A 157 -15.05 -10.50 -11.24
C GLY A 157 -13.67 -10.53 -10.59
N GLN A 158 -13.66 -10.17 -9.31
CA GLN A 158 -12.44 -9.94 -8.53
C GLN A 158 -11.61 -11.23 -8.33
N GLY A 159 -12.27 -12.36 -8.05
CA GLY A 159 -11.57 -13.61 -7.77
C GLY A 159 -10.70 -14.08 -8.93
N ALA A 160 -11.22 -14.03 -10.15
CA ALA A 160 -10.49 -14.42 -11.36
C ALA A 160 -9.32 -13.46 -11.67
N ALA A 161 -9.50 -12.16 -11.49
CA ALA A 161 -8.44 -11.17 -11.68
C ALA A 161 -7.33 -11.33 -10.64
N MET A 162 -7.69 -11.54 -9.37
CA MET A 162 -6.73 -11.78 -8.29
C MET A 162 -5.94 -13.08 -8.45
N ALA A 163 -6.56 -14.13 -8.99
CA ALA A 163 -5.84 -15.36 -9.30
C ALA A 163 -4.73 -15.12 -10.34
N ARG A 164 -5.00 -14.32 -11.38
CA ARG A 164 -3.99 -13.90 -12.36
C ARG A 164 -2.88 -13.08 -11.72
N PHE A 165 -3.25 -12.12 -10.87
CA PHE A 165 -2.28 -11.31 -10.13
C PHE A 165 -1.35 -12.18 -9.29
N ILE A 166 -1.90 -13.09 -8.48
CA ILE A 166 -1.09 -13.98 -7.62
C ILE A 166 -0.18 -14.86 -8.48
N ALA A 167 -0.68 -15.42 -9.57
CA ALA A 167 0.14 -16.23 -10.47
C ALA A 167 1.31 -15.43 -11.09
N LEU A 168 1.09 -14.15 -11.41
CA LEU A 168 2.16 -13.26 -11.92
C LEU A 168 3.20 -12.97 -10.84
N VAL A 169 2.79 -12.56 -9.64
CA VAL A 169 3.73 -12.18 -8.57
C VAL A 169 4.48 -13.36 -7.95
N MET A 170 3.96 -14.57 -8.10
CA MET A 170 4.66 -15.81 -7.72
C MET A 170 5.69 -16.23 -8.76
N PHE A 171 5.72 -15.61 -9.92
CA PHE A 171 6.65 -15.94 -10.98
C PHE A 171 8.04 -15.37 -10.69
N SER A 172 9.08 -16.18 -10.88
CA SER A 172 10.47 -15.73 -10.71
C SER A 172 11.14 -15.60 -12.07
N GLY A 173 11.69 -14.42 -12.35
CA GLY A 173 12.37 -14.11 -13.60
C GLY A 173 11.47 -13.47 -14.65
N PRO A 174 11.97 -13.28 -15.89
CA PRO A 174 11.23 -12.64 -16.96
C PRO A 174 9.96 -13.39 -17.33
N VAL A 175 8.95 -12.66 -17.78
CA VAL A 175 7.70 -13.24 -18.29
C VAL A 175 8.01 -14.12 -19.51
N PRO A 176 7.66 -15.42 -19.50
CA PRO A 176 7.94 -16.29 -20.64
C PRO A 176 7.04 -16.00 -21.82
N ALA A 177 7.55 -16.21 -23.02
CA ALA A 177 6.77 -16.12 -24.23
C ALA A 177 5.49 -16.98 -24.15
N GLY A 178 4.36 -16.47 -24.65
CA GLY A 178 3.07 -17.16 -24.63
C GLY A 178 2.46 -17.24 -23.21
N TYR A 179 2.84 -16.37 -22.28
CA TYR A 179 2.25 -16.37 -20.93
C TYR A 179 0.72 -16.22 -20.96
N LEU A 180 0.20 -15.30 -21.77
CA LEU A 180 -1.24 -15.05 -21.90
C LEU A 180 -2.02 -16.17 -22.64
N GLU A 181 -1.31 -17.05 -23.35
CA GLU A 181 -1.91 -18.22 -24.01
C GLU A 181 -2.10 -19.41 -23.06
N ARG A 182 -1.56 -19.32 -21.84
CA ARG A 182 -1.69 -20.36 -20.81
C ARG A 182 -3.11 -20.40 -20.28
N PRO A 183 -3.56 -21.58 -19.81
CA PRO A 183 -4.83 -21.65 -19.09
C PRO A 183 -4.87 -20.66 -17.93
N ALA A 184 -6.00 -19.96 -17.79
CA ALA A 184 -6.20 -19.06 -16.67
C ALA A 184 -6.08 -19.84 -15.34
N PRO A 185 -5.42 -19.26 -14.33
CA PRO A 185 -5.33 -19.89 -13.02
C PRO A 185 -6.72 -19.98 -12.38
N ASP A 186 -7.02 -21.10 -11.75
CA ASP A 186 -8.28 -21.32 -11.02
C ASP A 186 -8.22 -20.51 -9.71
N PRO A 187 -9.18 -19.60 -9.46
CA PRO A 187 -9.28 -18.85 -8.21
C PRO A 187 -9.29 -19.74 -6.96
N ALA A 188 -9.92 -20.91 -7.05
CA ALA A 188 -10.01 -21.87 -5.95
C ALA A 188 -8.63 -22.37 -5.47
N MET A 189 -7.62 -22.41 -6.34
CA MET A 189 -6.25 -22.78 -5.97
C MET A 189 -5.61 -21.81 -4.96
N PHE A 190 -6.12 -20.58 -4.92
CA PHE A 190 -5.65 -19.51 -4.03
C PHE A 190 -6.65 -19.20 -2.90
N GLY A 191 -7.70 -20.03 -2.73
CA GLY A 191 -8.74 -19.79 -1.74
C GLY A 191 -9.62 -18.57 -2.04
N LEU A 192 -9.62 -18.11 -3.28
CA LEU A 192 -10.43 -16.97 -3.73
C LEU A 192 -11.84 -17.42 -4.11
N PRO A 193 -12.86 -16.56 -3.94
CA PRO A 193 -14.21 -16.88 -4.35
C PRO A 193 -14.28 -17.03 -5.88
N VAL A 194 -15.01 -18.05 -6.31
CA VAL A 194 -15.44 -18.18 -7.71
C VAL A 194 -16.79 -17.45 -7.79
N GLU A 195 -16.78 -16.22 -8.28
CA GLU A 195 -18.02 -15.46 -8.44
C GLU A 195 -18.80 -15.98 -9.64
N ASP A 196 -19.88 -16.74 -9.36
CA ASP A 196 -20.81 -17.22 -10.37
C ASP A 196 -22.28 -16.77 -10.08
N ASP A 197 -22.48 -15.79 -9.20
CA ASP A 197 -23.82 -15.47 -8.71
C ASP A 197 -24.35 -14.07 -9.10
N GLY A 198 -23.65 -13.33 -9.94
CA GLY A 198 -24.13 -12.02 -10.41
C GLY A 198 -24.34 -10.96 -9.31
N SER A 199 -23.86 -11.18 -8.10
CA SER A 199 -23.88 -10.18 -7.03
C SER A 199 -22.71 -9.21 -7.20
N ARG A 200 -22.97 -8.08 -7.84
CA ARG A 200 -22.12 -6.90 -7.96
C ARG A 200 -22.59 -5.81 -7.02
#